data_40973de06c1940a1c2ac8ef59f5b7f4f
#
_entry.id   40973de06c1940a1c2ac8ef59f5b7f4f
#
_cell.length_a   1.000
_cell.length_b   1.000
_cell.length_c   1.000
_cell.angle_alpha   90.00
_cell.angle_beta   90.00
_cell.angle_gamma   90.00
#
_symmetry.space_group_name_H-M   'P 1'
#
loop_
_entity.id
_entity.type
_entity.pdbx_description
1 polymer ?
#
loop_
_entity_poly.entity_id
_entity_poly.type
_entity_poly.pdbx_seq_one_letter_code
_entity_poly.pdbx_strand_id
1 'polypeptide(L)'
;MNNMNKNDVNKIISVYNYKKRFFLEFDEEQGWIIADNIAESLKQKEHVEVSFNRVPKVSFIFITSMLGKLLICHGFSAKELEEYIFYTGLNVGIEAQIEMAIQQVSSRPIVTMTEFRRKRED
;
A
#
# COMPACT_ATOMS: atom_id res chain seq x y z
N MET A 1 17.96 8.69 2.97
CA MET A 1 16.58 9.12 3.08
C MET A 1 16.07 9.66 1.76
N ASN A 2 14.87 9.29 1.44
CA ASN A 2 14.27 9.73 0.20
C ASN A 2 13.64 11.12 0.36
N ASN A 3 14.09 12.08 -0.44
CA ASN A 3 13.60 13.45 -0.38
C ASN A 3 12.68 13.75 -1.55
N MET A 4 11.81 12.80 -1.88
CA MET A 4 10.85 12.99 -2.94
C MET A 4 9.95 14.19 -2.64
N ASN A 5 9.77 15.05 -3.62
CA ASN A 5 8.86 16.18 -3.50
C ASN A 5 7.79 16.06 -4.58
N LYS A 6 6.85 17.00 -4.57
CA LYS A 6 5.72 16.95 -5.49
C LYS A 6 6.13 16.91 -6.97
N ASN A 7 7.27 17.52 -7.31
CA ASN A 7 7.70 17.57 -8.71
C ASN A 7 8.20 16.22 -9.20
N ASP A 8 8.50 15.30 -8.28
CA ASP A 8 9.01 13.99 -8.63
C ASP A 8 7.90 12.95 -8.76
N VAL A 9 6.66 13.33 -8.48
CA VAL A 9 5.54 12.40 -8.53
C VAL A 9 5.08 12.19 -9.97
N ASN A 10 5.00 10.94 -10.38
CA ASN A 10 4.54 10.57 -11.71
C ASN A 10 3.06 10.21 -11.74
N LYS A 11 2.53 9.73 -10.62
CA LYS A 11 1.15 9.28 -10.53
C LYS A 11 0.59 9.55 -9.15
N ILE A 12 -0.66 10.02 -9.11
CA ILE A 12 -1.37 10.22 -7.86
C ILE A 12 -2.53 9.24 -7.81
N ILE A 13 -2.60 8.47 -6.72
CA ILE A 13 -3.72 7.58 -6.47
C ILE A 13 -4.50 8.14 -5.29
N SER A 14 -5.74 8.53 -5.53
CA SER A 14 -6.62 9.01 -4.48
C SER A 14 -7.38 7.84 -3.90
N VAL A 15 -7.08 7.49 -2.65
CA VAL A 15 -7.74 6.38 -1.97
C VAL A 15 -9.25 6.59 -1.92
N TYR A 16 -9.68 7.84 -1.74
CA TYR A 16 -11.09 8.19 -1.67
C TYR A 16 -11.87 7.64 -2.87
N ASN A 17 -11.27 7.65 -4.06
CA ASN A 17 -11.95 7.22 -5.28
C ASN A 17 -12.21 5.71 -5.33
N TYR A 18 -11.65 4.96 -4.42
CA TYR A 18 -11.82 3.50 -4.35
C TYR A 18 -12.81 3.06 -3.28
N LYS A 19 -13.48 4.00 -2.65
CA LYS A 19 -14.47 3.67 -1.63
C LYS A 19 -15.59 2.82 -2.19
N LYS A 20 -16.26 2.08 -1.30
CA LYS A 20 -17.41 1.27 -1.70
C LYS A 20 -18.60 2.19 -1.92
N ARG A 21 -18.95 2.40 -3.18
CA ARG A 21 -20.11 3.20 -3.60
C ARG A 21 -20.46 4.37 -2.66
N PHE A 22 -21.47 4.19 -1.82
CA PHE A 22 -21.98 5.25 -0.95
C PHE A 22 -21.35 5.26 0.44
N PHE A 23 -20.40 4.34 0.68
CA PHE A 23 -19.80 4.18 2.01
C PHE A 23 -18.31 4.47 1.96
N LEU A 24 -17.83 5.18 3.00
CA LEU A 24 -16.40 5.40 3.15
C LEU A 24 -15.77 4.19 3.84
N GLU A 25 -15.83 3.07 3.15
CA GLU A 25 -15.27 1.81 3.66
C GLU A 25 -14.11 1.38 2.78
N PHE A 26 -13.02 0.99 3.42
CA PHE A 26 -11.80 0.58 2.75
C PHE A 26 -11.31 -0.70 3.40
N ASP A 27 -11.54 -1.81 2.72
CA ASP A 27 -11.22 -3.15 3.19
C ASP A 27 -10.18 -3.82 2.31
N GLU A 28 -10.06 -5.12 2.45
CA GLU A 28 -9.11 -5.94 1.71
C GLU A 28 -9.20 -5.72 0.21
N GLU A 29 -10.41 -5.74 -0.34
CA GLU A 29 -10.62 -5.60 -1.77
C GLU A 29 -10.08 -4.28 -2.32
N GLN A 30 -10.38 -3.18 -1.62
CA GLN A 30 -9.89 -1.88 -2.04
C GLN A 30 -8.37 -1.81 -1.97
N GLY A 31 -7.80 -2.44 -0.95
CA GLY A 31 -6.35 -2.53 -0.82
C GLY A 31 -5.71 -3.26 -1.99
N TRP A 32 -6.30 -4.36 -2.42
CA TRP A 32 -5.80 -5.13 -3.54
C TRP A 32 -5.86 -4.36 -4.85
N ILE A 33 -6.97 -3.68 -5.10
CA ILE A 33 -7.15 -2.92 -6.33
C ILE A 33 -6.12 -1.79 -6.40
N ILE A 34 -5.95 -1.08 -5.30
CA ILE A 34 -4.97 0.01 -5.24
C ILE A 34 -3.56 -0.53 -5.43
N ALA A 35 -3.25 -1.68 -4.81
CA ALA A 35 -1.93 -2.30 -4.96
C ALA A 35 -1.62 -2.61 -6.42
N ASP A 36 -2.58 -3.12 -7.17
CA ASP A 36 -2.37 -3.42 -8.58
C ASP A 36 -2.08 -2.14 -9.38
N ASN A 37 -2.77 -1.06 -9.05
CA ASN A 37 -2.53 0.22 -9.73
C ASN A 37 -1.16 0.80 -9.37
N ILE A 38 -0.76 0.67 -8.13
CA ILE A 38 0.58 1.10 -7.70
C ILE A 38 1.64 0.28 -8.45
N ALA A 39 1.43 -1.04 -8.52
CA ALA A 39 2.39 -1.94 -9.14
C ALA A 39 2.68 -1.58 -10.59
N GLU A 40 1.66 -1.16 -11.33
CA GLU A 40 1.87 -0.76 -12.73
C GLU A 40 2.88 0.37 -12.84
N SER A 41 2.78 1.35 -11.95
CA SER A 41 3.71 2.47 -11.96
C SER A 41 5.09 2.08 -11.47
N LEU A 42 5.16 1.26 -10.43
CA LEU A 42 6.45 0.83 -9.90
C LEU A 42 7.25 0.00 -10.90
N LYS A 43 6.57 -0.78 -11.72
CA LYS A 43 7.23 -1.55 -12.77
C LYS A 43 7.93 -0.67 -13.78
N GLN A 44 7.46 0.56 -13.92
CA GLN A 44 8.03 1.54 -14.83
C GLN A 44 8.97 2.51 -14.11
N LYS A 45 9.30 2.22 -12.84
CA LYS A 45 10.15 3.06 -12.01
C LYS A 45 9.57 4.45 -11.78
N GLU A 46 8.25 4.53 -11.74
CA GLU A 46 7.55 5.79 -11.47
C GLU A 46 7.33 5.98 -9.99
N HIS A 47 7.33 7.23 -9.55
CA HIS A 47 7.02 7.57 -8.15
C HIS A 47 5.53 7.81 -8.02
N VAL A 48 4.96 7.26 -6.95
CA VAL A 48 3.51 7.28 -6.72
C VAL A 48 3.19 7.98 -5.42
N GLU A 49 2.27 8.92 -5.50
CA GLU A 49 1.69 9.53 -4.30
C GLU A 49 0.37 8.81 -4.03
N VAL A 50 0.23 8.27 -2.82
CA VAL A 50 -1.02 7.67 -2.37
C VAL A 50 -1.67 8.67 -1.43
N SER A 51 -2.76 9.28 -1.89
CA SER A 51 -3.41 10.36 -1.16
C SER A 51 -4.59 9.84 -0.34
N PHE A 52 -4.57 10.17 0.95
CA PHE A 52 -5.66 9.84 1.86
C PHE A 52 -6.56 11.05 2.13
N ASN A 53 -6.47 12.08 1.28
CA ASN A 53 -7.35 13.24 1.42
C ASN A 53 -8.80 12.77 1.40
N ARG A 54 -9.62 13.29 2.33
CA ARG A 54 -11.04 12.98 2.46
C ARG A 54 -11.32 11.58 3.01
N VAL A 55 -10.29 10.86 3.43
CA VAL A 55 -10.43 9.51 4.01
C VAL A 55 -10.14 9.61 5.50
N PRO A 56 -11.17 9.57 6.35
CA PRO A 56 -10.97 9.75 7.79
C PRO A 56 -10.39 8.51 8.47
N LYS A 57 -10.68 7.33 7.95
CA LYS A 57 -10.16 6.09 8.53
C LYS A 57 -10.22 4.98 7.51
N VAL A 58 -9.39 3.95 7.73
CA VAL A 58 -9.41 2.73 6.93
C VAL A 58 -9.26 1.56 7.89
N SER A 59 -9.64 0.37 7.44
CA SER A 59 -9.41 -0.82 8.25
C SER A 59 -7.93 -1.18 8.16
N PHE A 60 -7.41 -1.83 9.19
CA PHE A 60 -6.01 -2.26 9.17
C PHE A 60 -5.76 -3.26 8.05
N ILE A 61 -6.76 -4.10 7.75
CA ILE A 61 -6.63 -5.09 6.68
C ILE A 61 -6.51 -4.42 5.30
N PHE A 62 -7.07 -3.23 5.13
CA PHE A 62 -6.87 -2.47 3.89
C PHE A 62 -5.38 -2.19 3.67
N ILE A 63 -4.71 -1.67 4.70
CA ILE A 63 -3.29 -1.31 4.59
C ILE A 63 -2.43 -2.56 4.42
N THR A 64 -2.66 -3.58 5.24
CA THR A 64 -1.84 -4.79 5.17
C THR A 64 -2.05 -5.55 3.88
N SER A 65 -3.27 -5.53 3.35
CA SER A 65 -3.56 -6.18 2.06
C SER A 65 -2.90 -5.46 0.90
N MET A 66 -2.91 -4.14 0.93
CA MET A 66 -2.25 -3.33 -0.08
C MET A 66 -0.74 -3.59 -0.09
N LEU A 67 -0.10 -3.46 1.06
CA LEU A 67 1.34 -3.66 1.18
C LEU A 67 1.72 -5.11 0.94
N GLY A 68 0.94 -6.04 1.48
CA GLY A 68 1.21 -7.46 1.32
C GLY A 68 1.16 -7.89 -0.14
N LYS A 69 0.20 -7.39 -0.90
CA LYS A 69 0.11 -7.74 -2.31
C LYS A 69 1.30 -7.21 -3.10
N LEU A 70 1.73 -5.97 -2.79
CA LEU A 70 2.90 -5.40 -3.44
C LEU A 70 4.16 -6.22 -3.17
N LEU A 71 4.33 -6.66 -1.94
CA LEU A 71 5.53 -7.40 -1.55
C LEU A 71 5.48 -8.85 -2.03
N ILE A 72 4.37 -9.52 -1.84
CA ILE A 72 4.29 -10.96 -2.07
C ILE A 72 3.89 -11.29 -3.51
N CYS A 73 2.83 -10.65 -4.01
CA CYS A 73 2.32 -10.98 -5.33
C CYS A 73 3.09 -10.28 -6.44
N HIS A 74 3.50 -9.05 -6.21
CA HIS A 74 4.23 -8.28 -7.23
C HIS A 74 5.74 -8.32 -7.04
N GLY A 75 6.21 -8.80 -5.90
CA GLY A 75 7.62 -9.03 -5.69
C GLY A 75 8.48 -7.81 -5.42
N PHE A 76 7.88 -6.69 -5.05
CA PHE A 76 8.66 -5.51 -4.68
C PHE A 76 9.25 -5.69 -3.29
N SER A 77 10.41 -5.09 -3.05
CA SER A 77 11.00 -5.10 -1.71
C SER A 77 10.44 -3.95 -0.88
N ALA A 78 10.57 -4.07 0.43
CA ALA A 78 10.17 -2.99 1.32
C ALA A 78 10.92 -1.70 0.99
N LYS A 79 12.19 -1.84 0.62
CA LYS A 79 13.01 -0.70 0.24
C LYS A 79 12.49 0.00 -1.01
N GLU A 80 12.06 -0.79 -2.00
CA GLU A 80 11.46 -0.21 -3.21
C GLU A 80 10.17 0.52 -2.91
N LEU A 81 9.34 -0.03 -2.03
CA LEU A 81 8.10 0.65 -1.65
C LEU A 81 8.40 1.97 -0.96
N GLU A 82 9.40 1.99 -0.08
CA GLU A 82 9.79 3.21 0.60
C GLU A 82 10.33 4.26 -0.38
N GLU A 83 11.07 3.82 -1.38
CA GLU A 83 11.68 4.72 -2.36
C GLU A 83 10.67 5.33 -3.32
N TYR A 84 9.70 4.54 -3.78
CA TYR A 84 8.82 4.97 -4.86
C TYR A 84 7.43 5.41 -4.43
N ILE A 85 7.01 5.10 -3.21
CA ILE A 85 5.69 5.46 -2.73
C ILE A 85 5.80 6.47 -1.59
N PHE A 86 5.02 7.56 -1.67
CA PHE A 86 4.85 8.36 -0.49
C PHE A 86 3.38 8.69 -0.27
N TYR A 87 3.04 8.88 0.98
CA TYR A 87 1.65 9.01 1.43
C TYR A 87 1.36 10.43 1.84
N THR A 88 0.21 10.94 1.44
CA THR A 88 -0.20 12.30 1.78
C THR A 88 -1.60 12.30 2.35
N GLY A 89 -2.00 13.41 2.95
CA GLY A 89 -3.33 13.55 3.52
C GLY A 89 -3.56 12.66 4.73
N LEU A 90 -2.50 12.26 5.41
CA LEU A 90 -2.58 11.35 6.55
C LEU A 90 -3.07 12.06 7.80
N ASN A 91 -3.90 11.37 8.57
CA ASN A 91 -4.15 11.77 9.94
C ASN A 91 -3.33 10.84 10.84
N VAL A 92 -3.31 11.13 12.14
CA VAL A 92 -2.50 10.38 13.10
C VAL A 92 -2.85 8.89 13.07
N GLY A 93 -4.13 8.57 13.00
CA GLY A 93 -4.57 7.18 13.01
C GLY A 93 -4.11 6.38 11.80
N ILE A 94 -4.27 6.95 10.61
CA ILE A 94 -3.85 6.28 9.39
C ILE A 94 -2.33 6.17 9.33
N GLU A 95 -1.63 7.22 9.73
CA GLU A 95 -0.17 7.18 9.76
C GLU A 95 0.34 6.06 10.66
N ALA A 96 -0.27 5.92 11.84
CA ALA A 96 0.11 4.85 12.76
C ALA A 96 -0.16 3.48 12.16
N GLN A 97 -1.28 3.32 11.47
CA GLN A 97 -1.59 2.04 10.81
C GLN A 97 -0.58 1.69 9.73
N ILE A 98 -0.17 2.68 8.94
CA ILE A 98 0.82 2.46 7.90
C ILE A 98 2.15 2.03 8.52
N GLU A 99 2.59 2.73 9.56
CA GLU A 99 3.83 2.39 10.24
C GLU A 99 3.80 0.98 10.83
N MET A 100 2.69 0.62 11.47
CA MET A 100 2.53 -0.72 12.02
C MET A 100 2.55 -1.78 10.94
N ALA A 101 1.88 -1.51 9.82
CA ALA A 101 1.82 -2.46 8.72
C ALA A 101 3.19 -2.65 8.09
N ILE A 102 3.95 -1.57 7.90
CA ILE A 102 5.29 -1.65 7.35
C ILE A 102 6.20 -2.49 8.26
N GLN A 103 6.14 -2.25 9.56
CA GLN A 103 6.91 -3.03 10.51
C GLN A 103 6.54 -4.50 10.47
N GLN A 104 5.25 -4.79 10.40
CA GLN A 104 4.77 -6.14 10.41
C GLN A 104 5.20 -6.92 9.17
N VAL A 105 5.08 -6.32 7.99
CA VAL A 105 5.45 -7.01 6.76
C VAL A 105 6.97 -7.04 6.55
N SER A 106 7.70 -6.02 7.03
CA SER A 106 9.15 -5.93 6.84
C SER A 106 9.91 -6.84 7.79
N SER A 107 9.35 -7.13 8.96
CA SER A 107 10.05 -7.96 9.95
C SER A 107 9.89 -9.45 9.68
N ARG A 108 9.03 -9.84 8.77
CA ARG A 108 8.82 -11.24 8.44
C ARG A 108 9.86 -11.72 7.44
N PRO A 109 10.28 -12.99 7.55
CA PRO A 109 11.14 -13.56 6.52
C PRO A 109 10.45 -13.50 5.16
N ILE A 110 11.24 -13.38 4.11
CA ILE A 110 10.71 -13.43 2.76
C ILE A 110 10.14 -14.83 2.52
N VAL A 111 8.88 -14.88 2.11
CA VAL A 111 8.24 -16.15 1.79
C VAL A 111 7.86 -16.14 0.31
N THR A 112 7.94 -17.32 -0.31
CA THR A 112 7.49 -17.48 -1.69
C THR A 112 5.98 -17.59 -1.71
N MET A 113 5.39 -17.42 -2.90
CA MET A 113 3.95 -17.61 -3.04
C MET A 113 3.54 -19.02 -2.64
N THR A 114 4.38 -20.01 -2.92
CA THR A 114 4.10 -21.39 -2.54
C THR A 114 4.03 -21.53 -1.03
N GLU A 115 5.00 -20.97 -0.33
CA GLU A 115 5.02 -21.01 1.14
C GLU A 115 3.84 -20.26 1.74
N PHE A 116 3.49 -19.13 1.14
CA PHE A 116 2.36 -18.35 1.58
C PHE A 116 1.06 -19.13 1.46
N ARG A 117 0.87 -19.81 0.33
CA ARG A 117 -0.31 -20.64 0.12
C ARG A 117 -0.36 -21.80 1.10
N ARG A 118 0.78 -22.43 1.34
CA ARG A 118 0.85 -23.55 2.28
C ARG A 118 0.38 -23.13 3.67
N LYS A 119 0.82 -21.98 4.12
CA LYS A 119 0.41 -21.48 5.42
C LYS A 119 -1.09 -21.21 5.49
N ARG A 120 -1.67 -20.79 4.40
CA ARG A 120 -3.10 -20.51 4.37
C ARG A 120 -3.95 -21.77 4.35
N GLU A 121 -3.42 -22.85 3.79
CA GLU A 121 -4.13 -24.11 3.71
C GLU A 121 -4.09 -24.88 5.03
N ASP A 122 -3.11 -24.59 5.84
CA ASP A 122 -3.00 -25.19 7.16
C ASP A 122 -3.95 -24.55 8.14
#